data_4ff13d906a71a08ebbf270699679138b
#
_entry.id   4ff13d906a71a08ebbf270699679138b
#
_cell.length_a   1.000
_cell.length_b   1.000
_cell.length_c   1.000
_cell.angle_alpha   90.00
_cell.angle_beta   90.00
_cell.angle_gamma   90.00
#
_symmetry.space_group_name_H-M   'P 1'
#
loop_
_entity.id
_entity.type
_entity.pdbx_description
1 polymer ?
#
loop_
_entity_poly.entity_id
_entity_poly.type
_entity_poly.pdbx_seq_one_letter_code
_entity_poly.pdbx_strand_id
1 'polypeptide(L)'
;MKLVGLCFLLFLIVVSVTPVYCVGEGEWIIKYRVEDLETGQVYMEHDFETGEIIEYSSLFDGSELNVTFTVDVAITVSHVNLRIATNLAHSTIQDRYWQLHSQGYQFEDYNPNQQYLEFKQVKGNFTISCYGKVPKGITQTKIAGYVLHNPKNLTTIKLNGPSGELLDQIENEVLDAEIDEYRNLLEKRDDRLETLKSTGVASGYVELFESVLDQSEVQAELGFVDEAISLLDMLAVSQEPVSSIAETLFLPVMGGLGIAVVAIGFLYIRARSKRGYVLSVIEDQIKDLEGLTLRVSKIDRTLSSRLDSMKERLKKLIWA
;
A
#
# COMPACT_ATOMS: atom_id res chain seq x y z
N MET A 1 -19.26 19.48 -30.92
CA MET A 1 -19.83 19.62 -29.56
C MET A 1 -20.51 18.37 -28.96
N LYS A 2 -20.81 17.30 -29.70
CA LYS A 2 -21.46 16.08 -29.14
C LYS A 2 -20.45 15.00 -28.68
N LEU A 3 -19.20 15.05 -29.10
CA LEU A 3 -18.17 14.06 -28.75
C LEU A 3 -17.50 14.35 -27.40
N VAL A 4 -17.39 15.63 -27.02
CA VAL A 4 -16.77 16.03 -25.72
C VAL A 4 -17.66 15.67 -24.55
N GLY A 5 -19.00 15.73 -24.70
CA GLY A 5 -19.92 15.34 -23.65
C GLY A 5 -19.93 13.82 -23.35
N LEU A 6 -19.57 12.97 -24.33
CA LEU A 6 -19.53 11.51 -24.14
C LEU A 6 -18.26 11.07 -23.39
N CYS A 7 -17.13 11.76 -23.59
CA CYS A 7 -15.90 11.50 -22.85
C CYS A 7 -16.04 11.92 -21.38
N PHE A 8 -16.71 13.02 -21.10
CA PHE A 8 -16.95 13.49 -19.73
C PHE A 8 -17.88 12.56 -18.93
N LEU A 9 -18.88 11.98 -19.62
CA LEU A 9 -19.78 11.01 -18.98
C LEU A 9 -19.09 9.66 -18.70
N LEU A 10 -18.15 9.24 -19.54
CA LEU A 10 -17.35 8.04 -19.33
C LEU A 10 -16.31 8.24 -18.19
N PHE A 11 -15.78 9.46 -18.03
CA PHE A 11 -14.87 9.80 -16.94
C PHE A 11 -15.58 9.80 -15.58
N LEU A 12 -16.84 10.30 -15.52
CA LEU A 12 -17.68 10.30 -14.31
C LEU A 12 -18.09 8.90 -13.83
N ILE A 13 -18.12 7.90 -14.73
CA ILE A 13 -18.42 6.50 -14.36
C ILE A 13 -17.19 5.78 -13.78
N VAL A 14 -15.97 6.21 -14.14
CA VAL A 14 -14.73 5.60 -13.64
C VAL A 14 -14.38 6.07 -12.21
N VAL A 15 -14.79 7.29 -11.83
CA VAL A 15 -14.52 7.87 -10.50
C VAL A 15 -15.47 7.35 -9.40
N SER A 16 -16.56 6.67 -9.76
CA SER A 16 -17.52 6.17 -8.77
C SER A 16 -17.39 4.69 -8.40
N VAL A 17 -16.29 4.04 -8.75
CA VAL A 17 -15.95 2.75 -8.15
C VAL A 17 -15.17 3.04 -6.86
N THR A 18 -15.87 3.56 -5.85
CA THR A 18 -15.42 3.34 -4.48
C THR A 18 -15.26 1.82 -4.34
N PRO A 19 -14.10 1.31 -3.89
CA PRO A 19 -14.03 -0.08 -3.50
C PRO A 19 -15.13 -0.28 -2.46
N VAL A 20 -16.16 -1.01 -2.83
CA VAL A 20 -17.06 -1.58 -1.84
C VAL A 20 -16.17 -2.56 -1.11
N TYR A 21 -15.60 -2.12 0.00
CA TYR A 21 -15.04 -3.03 0.98
C TYR A 21 -16.22 -3.92 1.38
N CYS A 22 -16.28 -5.12 0.85
CA CYS A 22 -16.97 -6.21 1.49
C CYS A 22 -16.18 -6.50 2.78
N VAL A 23 -16.35 -5.65 3.77
CA VAL A 23 -16.19 -6.04 5.15
C VAL A 23 -17.18 -7.19 5.29
N GLY A 24 -16.71 -8.41 5.49
CA GLY A 24 -17.59 -9.54 5.77
C GLY A 24 -18.55 -9.05 6.85
N GLU A 25 -19.84 -9.03 6.50
CA GLU A 25 -20.87 -8.57 7.41
C GLU A 25 -20.78 -9.46 8.63
N GLY A 26 -20.19 -8.98 9.72
CA GLY A 26 -19.94 -9.59 11.03
C GLY A 26 -20.81 -10.77 11.46
N GLU A 27 -20.86 -11.82 10.65
CA GLU A 27 -21.65 -13.03 10.91
C GLU A 27 -21.08 -13.80 12.11
N TRP A 28 -19.77 -13.71 12.31
CA TRP A 28 -19.08 -14.45 13.37
C TRP A 28 -18.32 -13.55 14.33
N ILE A 29 -17.61 -12.53 13.82
CA ILE A 29 -16.93 -11.54 14.66
C ILE A 29 -17.88 -10.37 14.87
N ILE A 30 -18.56 -10.36 16.01
CA ILE A 30 -19.62 -9.37 16.31
C ILE A 30 -19.09 -8.05 16.85
N LYS A 31 -17.86 -8.03 17.36
CA LYS A 31 -17.20 -6.83 17.87
C LYS A 31 -15.69 -7.00 17.82
N TYR A 32 -14.97 -5.92 17.49
CA TYR A 32 -13.52 -5.88 17.63
C TYR A 32 -13.01 -4.49 17.97
N ARG A 33 -11.82 -4.45 18.58
CA ARG A 33 -11.08 -3.26 18.94
C ARG A 33 -9.60 -3.51 18.68
N VAL A 34 -8.96 -2.57 17.99
CA VAL A 34 -7.53 -2.58 17.71
C VAL A 34 -6.88 -1.42 18.44
N GLU A 35 -5.88 -1.71 19.26
CA GLU A 35 -5.16 -0.70 20.03
C GLU A 35 -3.65 -0.94 19.97
N ASP A 36 -2.90 0.13 20.10
CA ASP A 36 -1.44 0.12 20.20
C ASP A 36 -1.01 -0.37 21.58
N LEU A 37 -0.12 -1.36 21.63
CA LEU A 37 0.38 -1.94 22.88
C LEU A 37 1.33 -1.03 23.65
N GLU A 38 2.04 -0.12 22.96
CA GLU A 38 3.01 0.77 23.59
C GLU A 38 2.32 2.00 24.19
N THR A 39 1.38 2.58 23.45
CA THR A 39 0.75 3.85 23.83
C THR A 39 -0.64 3.67 24.45
N GLY A 40 -1.31 2.55 24.20
CA GLY A 40 -2.70 2.31 24.56
C GLY A 40 -3.69 3.10 23.68
N GLN A 41 -3.23 3.73 22.60
CA GLN A 41 -4.09 4.43 21.66
C GLN A 41 -4.97 3.43 20.92
N VAL A 42 -6.26 3.73 20.82
CA VAL A 42 -7.21 2.95 20.00
C VAL A 42 -7.09 3.43 18.56
N TYR A 43 -6.84 2.50 17.66
CA TYR A 43 -6.87 2.75 16.21
C TYR A 43 -8.28 2.64 15.66
N MET A 44 -8.99 1.57 16.04
CA MET A 44 -10.30 1.27 15.51
C MET A 44 -11.12 0.48 16.55
N GLU A 45 -12.42 0.76 16.62
CA GLU A 45 -13.41 -0.05 17.33
C GLU A 45 -14.64 -0.22 16.44
N HIS A 46 -15.10 -1.46 16.29
CA HIS A 46 -16.27 -1.78 15.49
C HIS A 46 -17.18 -2.72 16.27
N ASP A 47 -18.42 -2.33 16.41
CA ASP A 47 -19.49 -3.12 17.03
C ASP A 47 -20.59 -3.37 15.99
N PHE A 48 -20.64 -4.59 15.46
CA PHE A 48 -21.59 -4.98 14.42
C PHE A 48 -23.03 -5.13 14.95
N GLU A 49 -23.21 -5.34 16.26
CA GLU A 49 -24.54 -5.42 16.85
C GLU A 49 -25.22 -4.04 16.92
N THR A 50 -24.45 -3.00 17.21
CA THR A 50 -24.97 -1.62 17.26
C THR A 50 -24.77 -0.88 15.95
N GLY A 51 -23.91 -1.36 15.05
CA GLY A 51 -23.49 -0.68 13.82
C GLY A 51 -22.55 0.51 14.10
N GLU A 52 -21.97 0.61 15.29
CA GLU A 52 -21.06 1.68 15.64
C GLU A 52 -19.65 1.36 15.11
N ILE A 53 -19.12 2.27 14.30
CA ILE A 53 -17.77 2.21 13.76
C ILE A 53 -17.05 3.48 14.21
N ILE A 54 -15.94 3.32 14.90
CA ILE A 54 -15.09 4.42 15.34
C ILE A 54 -13.68 4.14 14.83
N GLU A 55 -13.25 4.92 13.86
CA GLU A 55 -11.89 4.89 13.30
C GLU A 55 -11.16 6.15 13.76
N TYR A 56 -10.07 5.98 14.49
CA TYR A 56 -9.29 7.11 15.00
C TYR A 56 -8.03 7.36 14.16
N SER A 57 -7.40 6.30 13.65
CA SER A 57 -6.20 6.40 12.83
C SER A 57 -5.89 5.08 12.12
N SER A 58 -5.10 5.15 11.04
CA SER A 58 -4.59 3.97 10.34
C SER A 58 -3.54 3.22 11.16
N LEU A 59 -3.32 1.95 10.85
CA LEU A 59 -2.23 1.18 11.42
C LEU A 59 -0.90 1.55 10.75
N PHE A 60 0.19 1.45 11.51
CA PHE A 60 1.52 1.71 10.97
C PHE A 60 2.35 0.43 10.84
N ASP A 61 3.20 0.43 9.84
CA ASP A 61 4.22 -0.60 9.61
C ASP A 61 5.09 -0.77 10.87
N GLY A 62 5.12 -1.98 11.39
CA GLY A 62 5.89 -2.31 12.59
C GLY A 62 5.24 -1.94 13.92
N SER A 63 3.99 -1.47 13.96
CA SER A 63 3.26 -1.22 15.21
C SER A 63 3.01 -2.52 15.99
N GLU A 64 3.07 -2.42 17.32
CA GLU A 64 2.71 -3.49 18.25
C GLU A 64 1.23 -3.37 18.59
N LEU A 65 0.46 -4.41 18.31
CA LEU A 65 -1.01 -4.36 18.40
C LEU A 65 -1.56 -5.31 19.45
N ASN A 66 -2.66 -4.87 20.07
CA ASN A 66 -3.63 -5.70 20.76
C ASN A 66 -4.95 -5.65 19.99
N VAL A 67 -5.33 -6.75 19.37
CA VAL A 67 -6.61 -6.91 18.67
C VAL A 67 -7.53 -7.72 19.56
N THR A 68 -8.46 -7.05 20.24
CA THR A 68 -9.48 -7.70 21.06
C THR A 68 -10.76 -7.85 20.26
N PHE A 69 -11.30 -9.06 20.16
CA PHE A 69 -12.50 -9.32 19.40
C PHE A 69 -13.39 -10.37 20.05
N THR A 70 -14.68 -10.33 19.74
CA THR A 70 -15.69 -11.26 20.23
C THR A 70 -16.24 -12.08 19.06
N VAL A 71 -16.17 -13.38 19.21
CA VAL A 71 -16.76 -14.35 18.26
C VAL A 71 -18.08 -14.83 18.81
N ASP A 72 -19.12 -14.80 18.00
CA ASP A 72 -20.42 -15.42 18.27
C ASP A 72 -20.61 -16.68 17.43
N VAL A 73 -20.77 -17.81 18.10
CA VAL A 73 -21.06 -19.08 17.48
C VAL A 73 -22.56 -19.37 17.62
N ALA A 74 -23.32 -19.10 16.56
CA ALA A 74 -24.79 -19.17 16.57
C ALA A 74 -25.33 -20.59 16.84
N ILE A 75 -24.62 -21.62 16.36
CA ILE A 75 -25.07 -23.02 16.45
C ILE A 75 -23.95 -23.98 16.86
N THR A 76 -24.31 -25.03 17.59
CA THR A 76 -23.39 -26.13 17.89
C THR A 76 -23.42 -27.16 16.77
N VAL A 77 -22.23 -27.49 16.24
CA VAL A 77 -22.05 -28.60 15.29
C VAL A 77 -21.06 -29.61 15.87
N SER A 78 -21.51 -30.85 16.07
CA SER A 78 -20.67 -31.88 16.66
C SER A 78 -19.51 -32.25 15.73
N HIS A 79 -18.32 -32.42 16.32
CA HIS A 79 -17.10 -32.83 15.63
C HIS A 79 -16.57 -31.84 14.57
N VAL A 80 -16.98 -30.57 14.65
CA VAL A 80 -16.45 -29.50 13.79
C VAL A 80 -15.56 -28.60 14.61
N ASN A 81 -14.34 -28.40 14.12
CA ASN A 81 -13.39 -27.46 14.65
C ASN A 81 -13.32 -26.24 13.72
N LEU A 82 -13.27 -25.08 14.31
CA LEU A 82 -13.01 -23.82 13.66
C LEU A 82 -11.58 -23.36 14.01
N ARG A 83 -10.98 -22.54 13.15
CA ARG A 83 -9.64 -22.03 13.37
C ARG A 83 -9.61 -20.51 13.29
N ILE A 84 -9.11 -19.88 14.36
CA ILE A 84 -8.71 -18.47 14.33
C ILE A 84 -7.22 -18.40 14.06
N ALA A 85 -6.80 -17.56 13.13
CA ALA A 85 -5.38 -17.35 12.79
C ALA A 85 -5.07 -15.86 12.67
N THR A 86 -3.81 -15.49 12.84
CA THR A 86 -3.31 -14.14 12.65
C THR A 86 -2.18 -14.09 11.64
N ASN A 87 -2.11 -12.99 10.87
CA ASN A 87 -0.96 -12.68 10.03
C ASN A 87 0.03 -11.71 10.71
N LEU A 88 -0.24 -11.32 11.94
CA LEU A 88 0.71 -10.52 12.72
C LEU A 88 1.99 -11.32 12.99
N ALA A 89 3.12 -10.65 13.01
CA ALA A 89 4.37 -11.20 13.51
C ALA A 89 4.31 -11.33 15.04
N HIS A 90 5.24 -12.07 15.64
CA HIS A 90 5.32 -12.17 17.10
C HIS A 90 5.59 -10.81 17.73
N SER A 91 4.83 -10.45 18.75
CA SER A 91 5.03 -9.23 19.51
C SER A 91 6.41 -9.23 20.21
N THR A 92 7.04 -8.07 20.30
CA THR A 92 8.25 -7.90 21.11
C THR A 92 7.95 -7.56 22.57
N ILE A 93 6.70 -7.20 22.86
CA ILE A 93 6.22 -6.78 24.18
C ILE A 93 5.55 -7.94 24.92
N GLN A 94 4.84 -8.79 24.18
CA GLN A 94 4.09 -9.92 24.73
C GLN A 94 4.70 -11.25 24.29
N ASP A 95 4.86 -12.18 25.24
CA ASP A 95 5.42 -13.52 24.97
C ASP A 95 4.42 -14.47 24.29
N ARG A 96 3.22 -14.01 24.01
CA ARG A 96 2.12 -14.83 23.48
C ARG A 96 1.37 -14.09 22.39
N TYR A 97 0.75 -14.85 21.47
CA TYR A 97 -0.22 -14.30 20.53
C TYR A 97 -1.62 -14.15 21.16
N TRP A 98 -2.04 -15.06 22.03
CA TRP A 98 -3.44 -15.16 22.41
C TRP A 98 -3.64 -15.04 23.92
N GLN A 99 -4.70 -14.30 24.29
CA GLN A 99 -5.24 -14.26 25.65
C GLN A 99 -6.75 -14.40 25.62
N LEU A 100 -7.25 -15.42 26.34
CA LEU A 100 -8.68 -15.65 26.49
C LEU A 100 -9.24 -14.83 27.63
N HIS A 101 -10.34 -14.13 27.40
CA HIS A 101 -11.04 -13.36 28.43
C HIS A 101 -12.30 -14.07 28.93
N SER A 102 -12.87 -14.97 28.12
CA SER A 102 -14.07 -15.71 28.48
C SER A 102 -13.73 -17.05 29.13
N GLN A 103 -14.37 -17.37 30.25
CA GLN A 103 -14.24 -18.66 30.91
C GLN A 103 -15.30 -19.63 30.36
N GLY A 104 -14.91 -20.91 30.22
CA GLY A 104 -15.83 -21.98 29.87
C GLY A 104 -15.91 -22.38 28.41
N TYR A 105 -15.25 -21.67 27.48
CA TYR A 105 -15.14 -22.10 26.10
C TYR A 105 -14.03 -23.13 25.90
N GLN A 106 -14.28 -24.19 25.13
CA GLN A 106 -13.33 -25.30 24.98
C GLN A 106 -12.46 -25.07 23.74
N PHE A 107 -11.19 -24.82 23.98
CA PHE A 107 -10.16 -24.81 22.95
C PHE A 107 -9.46 -26.18 22.93
N GLU A 108 -9.23 -26.71 21.75
CA GLU A 108 -8.40 -27.92 21.59
C GLU A 108 -6.93 -27.50 21.57
N ASP A 109 -6.10 -28.17 22.38
CA ASP A 109 -4.65 -27.96 22.46
C ASP A 109 -4.25 -26.48 22.53
N TYR A 110 -4.90 -25.71 23.43
CA TYR A 110 -4.63 -24.29 23.60
C TYR A 110 -3.13 -24.02 23.80
N ASN A 111 -2.51 -23.42 22.78
CA ASN A 111 -1.14 -22.95 22.83
C ASN A 111 -1.11 -21.44 22.48
N PRO A 112 -0.92 -20.56 23.48
CA PRO A 112 -0.94 -19.12 23.25
C PRO A 112 0.20 -18.60 22.36
N ASN A 113 1.23 -19.41 22.09
CA ASN A 113 2.41 -19.02 21.30
C ASN A 113 2.32 -19.42 19.83
N GLN A 114 1.26 -20.07 19.40
CA GLN A 114 1.02 -20.37 17.98
C GLN A 114 0.26 -19.23 17.31
N GLN A 115 0.46 -19.05 16.01
CA GLN A 115 -0.26 -18.05 15.21
C GLN A 115 -1.72 -18.43 14.93
N TYR A 116 -2.19 -19.54 15.46
CA TYR A 116 -3.57 -19.98 15.33
C TYR A 116 -4.07 -20.67 16.59
N LEU A 117 -5.38 -20.65 16.76
CA LEU A 117 -6.12 -21.41 17.77
C LEU A 117 -7.20 -22.25 17.10
N GLU A 118 -7.40 -23.46 17.60
CA GLU A 118 -8.51 -24.32 17.20
C GLU A 118 -9.51 -24.46 18.35
N PHE A 119 -10.79 -24.37 18.01
CA PHE A 119 -11.86 -24.50 18.96
C PHE A 119 -13.04 -25.25 18.36
N LYS A 120 -13.84 -25.89 19.22
CA LYS A 120 -15.04 -26.59 18.80
C LYS A 120 -16.14 -25.61 18.45
N GLN A 121 -16.91 -25.92 17.40
CA GLN A 121 -18.10 -25.16 17.06
C GLN A 121 -19.21 -25.44 18.08
N VAL A 122 -19.17 -24.76 19.22
CA VAL A 122 -20.17 -24.84 20.28
C VAL A 122 -20.85 -23.48 20.42
N LYS A 123 -22.18 -23.47 20.42
CA LYS A 123 -22.95 -22.22 20.57
C LYS A 123 -22.53 -21.42 21.79
N GLY A 124 -22.25 -20.14 21.58
CA GLY A 124 -21.91 -19.18 22.63
C GLY A 124 -20.93 -18.12 22.12
N ASN A 125 -20.72 -17.11 22.95
CA ASN A 125 -19.82 -16.01 22.64
C ASN A 125 -18.55 -16.14 23.48
N PHE A 126 -17.43 -15.76 22.90
CA PHE A 126 -16.18 -15.64 23.62
C PHE A 126 -15.35 -14.47 23.12
N THR A 127 -14.64 -13.84 24.04
CA THR A 127 -13.75 -12.72 23.74
C THR A 127 -12.30 -13.16 23.86
N ILE A 128 -11.51 -12.77 22.89
CA ILE A 128 -10.09 -13.09 22.76
C ILE A 128 -9.31 -11.83 22.44
N SER A 129 -8.10 -11.70 23.00
CA SER A 129 -7.10 -10.75 22.52
C SER A 129 -6.01 -11.47 21.74
N CYS A 130 -5.65 -10.89 20.62
CA CYS A 130 -4.49 -11.26 19.81
C CYS A 130 -3.42 -10.18 19.93
N TYR A 131 -2.24 -10.55 20.41
CA TYR A 131 -1.09 -9.68 20.47
C TYR A 131 -0.15 -9.97 19.30
N GLY A 132 0.34 -8.94 18.67
CA GLY A 132 1.28 -9.13 17.57
C GLY A 132 1.79 -7.81 17.02
N LYS A 133 2.71 -7.95 16.11
CA LYS A 133 3.36 -6.84 15.44
C LYS A 133 2.99 -6.81 13.97
N VAL A 134 2.66 -5.63 13.44
CA VAL A 134 2.53 -5.45 12.00
C VAL A 134 3.88 -5.77 11.34
N PRO A 135 3.92 -6.67 10.34
CA PRO A 135 5.18 -7.00 9.67
C PRO A 135 5.79 -5.75 9.04
N LYS A 136 7.10 -5.54 9.25
CA LYS A 136 7.81 -4.38 8.70
C LYS A 136 8.02 -4.49 7.19
N GLY A 137 7.90 -3.36 6.50
CA GLY A 137 8.17 -3.22 5.07
C GLY A 137 7.09 -3.81 4.17
N ILE A 138 5.87 -4.08 4.70
CA ILE A 138 4.76 -4.59 3.88
C ILE A 138 4.22 -3.54 2.91
N THR A 139 4.35 -2.27 3.25
CA THR A 139 3.94 -1.10 2.46
C THR A 139 4.97 -0.75 1.39
N GLN A 140 6.19 -1.30 1.47
CA GLN A 140 7.30 -0.94 0.61
C GLN A 140 7.57 -2.00 -0.46
N THR A 141 7.73 -1.56 -1.70
CA THR A 141 8.15 -2.40 -2.82
C THR A 141 9.39 -1.81 -3.47
N LYS A 142 10.47 -2.61 -3.58
CA LYS A 142 11.72 -2.18 -4.23
C LYS A 142 11.75 -2.61 -5.69
N ILE A 143 11.75 -1.64 -6.60
CA ILE A 143 11.80 -1.88 -8.04
C ILE A 143 12.92 -1.03 -8.66
N ALA A 144 13.88 -1.67 -9.31
CA ALA A 144 14.96 -1.00 -10.03
C ALA A 144 15.74 0.07 -9.23
N GLY A 145 15.85 -0.12 -7.91
CA GLY A 145 16.55 0.80 -7.00
C GLY A 145 15.69 1.93 -6.44
N TYR A 146 14.41 1.96 -6.76
CA TYR A 146 13.40 2.82 -6.12
C TYR A 146 12.68 2.07 -5.01
N VAL A 147 12.29 2.78 -3.97
CA VAL A 147 11.34 2.30 -2.97
C VAL A 147 9.99 2.91 -3.32
N LEU A 148 9.00 2.07 -3.56
CA LEU A 148 7.62 2.49 -3.78
C LEU A 148 6.86 2.25 -2.49
N HIS A 149 6.13 3.26 -2.03
CA HIS A 149 5.32 3.22 -0.83
C HIS A 149 3.85 3.12 -1.22
N ASN A 150 3.18 2.06 -0.80
CA ASN A 150 1.77 1.84 -1.09
C ASN A 150 1.04 1.37 0.17
N PRO A 151 -0.13 1.96 0.50
CA PRO A 151 -0.98 1.41 1.54
C PRO A 151 -1.25 -0.07 1.30
N LYS A 152 -1.29 -0.86 2.37
CA LYS A 152 -1.49 -2.30 2.26
C LYS A 152 -2.57 -2.77 3.21
N ASN A 153 -3.56 -3.47 2.69
CA ASN A 153 -4.53 -4.15 3.54
C ASN A 153 -3.89 -5.38 4.17
N LEU A 154 -3.90 -5.43 5.50
CA LEU A 154 -3.45 -6.54 6.31
C LEU A 154 -4.64 -7.19 7.00
N THR A 155 -4.88 -8.45 6.70
CA THR A 155 -5.81 -9.24 7.50
C THR A 155 -5.14 -9.58 8.82
N THR A 156 -5.54 -8.92 9.90
CA THR A 156 -4.97 -9.13 11.24
C THR A 156 -5.50 -10.41 11.88
N ILE A 157 -6.78 -10.71 11.70
CA ILE A 157 -7.43 -11.92 12.20
C ILE A 157 -8.20 -12.59 11.07
N LYS A 158 -8.14 -13.92 11.00
CA LYS A 158 -8.92 -14.78 10.11
C LYS A 158 -9.63 -15.83 10.92
N LEU A 159 -10.92 -16.00 10.68
CA LEU A 159 -11.72 -17.12 11.16
C LEU A 159 -11.99 -18.06 9.99
N ASN A 160 -11.53 -19.29 10.11
CA ASN A 160 -11.67 -20.29 9.07
C ASN A 160 -12.57 -21.44 9.54
N GLY A 161 -13.35 -21.97 8.61
CA GLY A 161 -14.14 -23.18 8.79
C GLY A 161 -13.30 -24.45 8.73
N PRO A 162 -13.96 -25.60 8.90
CA PRO A 162 -13.30 -26.91 9.00
C PRO A 162 -12.58 -27.34 7.71
N SER A 163 -13.01 -26.86 6.55
CA SER A 163 -12.34 -27.14 5.27
C SER A 163 -11.30 -26.08 4.90
N GLY A 164 -11.06 -25.10 5.78
CA GLY A 164 -10.16 -23.98 5.56
C GLY A 164 -10.77 -22.80 4.82
N GLU A 165 -12.08 -22.85 4.55
CA GLU A 165 -12.84 -21.73 4.00
C GLU A 165 -12.85 -20.53 4.96
N LEU A 166 -12.74 -19.34 4.41
CA LEU A 166 -12.82 -18.11 5.18
C LEU A 166 -14.28 -17.86 5.60
N LEU A 167 -14.54 -17.79 6.90
CA LEU A 167 -15.85 -17.48 7.47
C LEU A 167 -15.98 -16.00 7.78
N ASP A 168 -14.91 -15.40 8.37
CA ASP A 168 -14.88 -14.00 8.74
C ASP A 168 -13.44 -13.51 8.90
N GLN A 169 -13.22 -12.19 8.86
CA GLN A 169 -11.88 -11.60 9.01
C GLN A 169 -11.93 -10.17 9.54
N ILE A 170 -10.84 -9.77 10.19
CA ILE A 170 -10.56 -8.36 10.51
C ILE A 170 -9.44 -7.92 9.58
N GLU A 171 -9.72 -6.92 8.76
CA GLU A 171 -8.79 -6.35 7.80
C GLU A 171 -8.59 -4.86 8.09
N ASN A 172 -7.34 -4.42 8.07
CA ASN A 172 -6.97 -3.04 8.39
C ASN A 172 -6.00 -2.50 7.33
N GLU A 173 -6.17 -1.24 6.95
CA GLU A 173 -5.17 -0.55 6.14
C GLU A 173 -3.94 -0.25 6.98
N VAL A 174 -2.77 -0.56 6.42
CA VAL A 174 -1.46 -0.28 7.02
C VAL A 174 -0.75 0.75 6.16
N LEU A 175 -0.23 1.77 6.82
CA LEU A 175 0.58 2.84 6.25
C LEU A 175 2.03 2.72 6.74
N ASP A 176 2.94 3.41 6.08
CA ASP A 176 4.25 3.76 6.65
C ASP A 176 4.31 5.27 6.96
N ALA A 177 5.41 5.69 7.56
CA ALA A 177 5.58 7.06 8.00
C ALA A 177 5.57 8.05 6.82
N GLU A 178 6.09 7.65 5.68
CA GLU A 178 6.16 8.45 4.46
C GLU A 178 4.77 8.68 3.87
N ILE A 179 3.91 7.64 3.84
CA ILE A 179 2.53 7.78 3.37
C ILE A 179 1.72 8.69 4.31
N ASP A 180 1.91 8.54 5.63
CA ASP A 180 1.23 9.40 6.61
C ASP A 180 1.69 10.85 6.51
N GLU A 181 2.99 11.09 6.38
CA GLU A 181 3.55 12.42 6.15
C GLU A 181 2.97 13.05 4.88
N TYR A 182 2.91 12.30 3.79
CA TYR A 182 2.30 12.75 2.55
C TYR A 182 0.83 13.16 2.74
N ARG A 183 0.01 12.29 3.37
CA ARG A 183 -1.41 12.58 3.63
C ARG A 183 -1.59 13.86 4.45
N ASN A 184 -0.80 14.01 5.50
CA ASN A 184 -0.81 15.20 6.36
C ASN A 184 -0.36 16.49 5.63
N LEU A 185 0.62 16.38 4.72
CA LEU A 185 1.06 17.50 3.90
C LEU A 185 0.02 17.86 2.85
N LEU A 186 -0.57 16.89 2.19
CA LEU A 186 -1.62 17.09 1.19
C LEU A 186 -2.80 17.84 1.79
N GLU A 187 -3.35 17.38 2.92
CA GLU A 187 -4.44 18.06 3.63
C GLU A 187 -4.11 19.54 3.92
N LYS A 188 -2.92 19.81 4.46
CA LYS A 188 -2.47 21.18 4.72
C LYS A 188 -2.37 22.04 3.46
N ARG A 189 -2.03 21.45 2.31
CA ARG A 189 -1.94 22.17 1.04
C ARG A 189 -3.29 22.40 0.42
N ASP A 190 -4.22 21.46 0.58
CA ASP A 190 -5.62 21.63 0.17
C ASP A 190 -6.29 22.75 0.96
N ASP A 191 -6.16 22.80 2.27
CA ASP A 191 -6.63 23.89 3.10
C ASP A 191 -6.07 25.25 2.66
N ARG A 192 -4.78 25.25 2.27
CA ARG A 192 -4.15 26.46 1.75
C ARG A 192 -4.69 26.85 0.38
N LEU A 193 -4.93 25.91 -0.51
CA LEU A 193 -5.55 26.15 -1.81
C LEU A 193 -6.92 26.81 -1.66
N GLU A 194 -7.75 26.31 -0.75
CA GLU A 194 -9.06 26.92 -0.44
C GLU A 194 -8.91 28.35 0.09
N THR A 195 -7.90 28.58 0.94
CA THR A 195 -7.57 29.93 1.42
C THR A 195 -7.16 30.85 0.27
N LEU A 196 -6.29 30.39 -0.64
CA LEU A 196 -5.84 31.16 -1.80
C LEU A 196 -7.00 31.51 -2.74
N LYS A 197 -7.92 30.58 -2.99
CA LYS A 197 -9.13 30.77 -3.77
C LYS A 197 -10.03 31.88 -3.15
N SER A 198 -10.11 31.91 -1.83
CA SER A 198 -10.95 32.86 -1.09
C SER A 198 -10.33 34.26 -0.95
N THR A 199 -9.01 34.39 -0.96
CA THR A 199 -8.28 35.65 -0.75
C THR A 199 -8.08 36.49 -2.04
N GLY A 200 -8.53 36.00 -3.21
CA GLY A 200 -8.45 36.70 -4.46
C GLY A 200 -7.03 36.84 -5.03
N VAL A 201 -6.18 35.90 -4.73
CA VAL A 201 -4.85 35.76 -5.34
C VAL A 201 -4.99 35.56 -6.86
N ALA A 202 -3.97 35.92 -7.63
CA ALA A 202 -3.98 35.81 -9.09
C ALA A 202 -4.34 34.42 -9.56
N SER A 203 -5.33 34.29 -10.46
CA SER A 203 -5.88 33.00 -10.91
C SER A 203 -4.79 32.04 -11.44
N GLY A 204 -3.80 32.57 -12.17
CA GLY A 204 -2.69 31.75 -12.69
C GLY A 204 -1.79 31.15 -11.61
N TYR A 205 -1.70 31.76 -10.42
CA TYR A 205 -1.00 31.14 -9.29
C TYR A 205 -1.83 30.02 -8.66
N VAL A 206 -3.13 30.24 -8.54
CA VAL A 206 -4.06 29.21 -8.04
C VAL A 206 -4.06 27.99 -8.96
N GLU A 207 -4.14 28.19 -10.28
CA GLU A 207 -4.06 27.12 -11.29
C GLU A 207 -2.73 26.35 -11.22
N LEU A 208 -1.60 27.07 -11.03
CA LEU A 208 -0.30 26.40 -10.85
C LEU A 208 -0.26 25.57 -9.55
N PHE A 209 -0.77 26.13 -8.45
CA PHE A 209 -0.81 25.45 -7.15
C PHE A 209 -1.64 24.17 -7.25
N GLU A 210 -2.83 24.24 -7.85
CA GLU A 210 -3.72 23.11 -8.11
C GLU A 210 -3.05 22.05 -9.00
N SER A 211 -2.38 22.48 -10.08
CA SER A 211 -1.65 21.54 -10.96
C SER A 211 -0.50 20.80 -10.26
N VAL A 212 0.17 21.42 -9.29
CA VAL A 212 1.23 20.75 -8.53
C VAL A 212 0.62 19.78 -7.51
N LEU A 213 -0.52 20.10 -6.91
CA LEU A 213 -1.27 19.18 -6.06
C LEU A 213 -1.68 17.93 -6.85
N ASP A 214 -2.37 18.12 -7.98
CA ASP A 214 -2.78 17.01 -8.86
C ASP A 214 -1.58 16.11 -9.25
N GLN A 215 -0.44 16.76 -9.58
CA GLN A 215 0.77 16.02 -9.92
C GLN A 215 1.35 15.24 -8.73
N SER A 216 1.26 15.78 -7.51
CA SER A 216 1.70 15.08 -6.30
C SER A 216 0.83 13.86 -6.01
N GLU A 217 -0.50 13.97 -6.21
CA GLU A 217 -1.43 12.85 -6.07
C GLU A 217 -1.10 11.73 -7.06
N VAL A 218 -0.89 12.06 -8.32
CA VAL A 218 -0.48 11.08 -9.35
C VAL A 218 0.82 10.37 -8.99
N GLN A 219 1.81 11.08 -8.43
CA GLN A 219 3.06 10.45 -7.99
C GLN A 219 2.84 9.51 -6.81
N ALA A 220 2.05 9.94 -5.82
CA ALA A 220 1.72 9.13 -4.65
C ALA A 220 0.92 7.86 -5.03
N GLU A 221 -0.05 7.96 -5.95
CA GLU A 221 -0.81 6.81 -6.47
C GLU A 221 0.10 5.78 -7.18
N LEU A 222 1.16 6.24 -7.81
CA LEU A 222 2.18 5.39 -8.41
C LEU A 222 3.17 4.82 -7.38
N GLY A 223 3.04 5.20 -6.11
CA GLY A 223 3.91 4.79 -5.01
C GLY A 223 5.17 5.65 -4.84
N PHE A 224 5.37 6.69 -5.62
CA PHE A 224 6.49 7.64 -5.51
C PHE A 224 6.20 8.71 -4.45
N VAL A 225 6.01 8.28 -3.21
CA VAL A 225 5.59 9.14 -2.10
C VAL A 225 6.65 10.19 -1.75
N ASP A 226 7.94 9.85 -1.79
CA ASP A 226 9.04 10.78 -1.54
C ASP A 226 9.06 11.94 -2.55
N GLU A 227 8.82 11.65 -3.82
CA GLU A 227 8.70 12.64 -4.87
C GLU A 227 7.45 13.50 -4.71
N ALA A 228 6.34 12.90 -4.29
CA ALA A 228 5.09 13.61 -4.01
C ALA A 228 5.27 14.58 -2.83
N ILE A 229 5.91 14.16 -1.73
CA ILE A 229 6.27 15.03 -0.59
C ILE A 229 7.14 16.20 -1.07
N SER A 230 8.14 15.91 -1.91
CA SER A 230 9.03 16.95 -2.45
C SER A 230 8.27 18.01 -3.28
N LEU A 231 7.25 17.60 -4.03
CA LEU A 231 6.37 18.54 -4.76
C LEU A 231 5.53 19.39 -3.80
N LEU A 232 4.97 18.79 -2.75
CA LEU A 232 4.19 19.53 -1.73
C LEU A 232 5.07 20.51 -0.94
N ASP A 233 6.33 20.15 -0.68
CA ASP A 233 7.28 21.04 0.01
C ASP A 233 7.68 22.23 -0.85
N MET A 234 7.75 22.09 -2.18
CA MET A 234 7.96 23.24 -3.08
C MET A 234 6.85 24.28 -2.95
N LEU A 235 5.61 23.84 -2.71
CA LEU A 235 4.47 24.74 -2.48
C LEU A 235 4.56 25.48 -1.13
N ALA A 236 5.29 24.93 -0.15
CA ALA A 236 5.49 25.58 1.14
C ALA A 236 6.37 26.82 1.06
N VAL A 237 7.36 26.79 0.18
CA VAL A 237 8.40 27.82 0.04
C VAL A 237 7.96 28.95 -0.89
N SER A 238 6.91 28.73 -1.70
CA SER A 238 6.44 29.75 -2.65
C SER A 238 5.88 30.96 -1.90
N GLN A 239 6.58 32.09 -2.00
CA GLN A 239 6.06 33.36 -1.51
C GLN A 239 4.83 33.75 -2.34
N GLU A 240 3.77 34.19 -1.66
CA GLU A 240 2.59 34.72 -2.34
C GLU A 240 2.98 35.86 -3.27
N PRO A 241 2.59 35.83 -4.55
CA PRO A 241 2.88 36.91 -5.45
C PRO A 241 2.11 38.16 -5.01
N VAL A 242 2.85 39.10 -4.47
CA VAL A 242 2.30 40.44 -4.22
C VAL A 242 1.99 41.05 -5.60
N SER A 243 0.75 41.49 -5.82
CA SER A 243 0.27 42.05 -7.07
C SER A 243 1.12 43.24 -7.54
N SER A 244 2.17 42.97 -8.29
CA SER A 244 2.98 43.98 -8.95
C SER A 244 3.40 43.48 -10.35
N ILE A 245 3.91 44.38 -11.19
CA ILE A 245 4.35 44.14 -12.58
C ILE A 245 5.31 42.97 -12.74
N ALA A 246 5.91 42.46 -11.64
CA ALA A 246 6.68 41.20 -11.60
C ALA A 246 5.83 39.95 -11.91
N GLU A 247 4.50 39.98 -11.72
CA GLU A 247 3.60 38.83 -11.95
C GLU A 247 3.61 38.35 -13.39
N THR A 248 3.71 39.25 -14.36
CA THR A 248 3.65 38.89 -15.79
C THR A 248 4.92 38.14 -16.25
N LEU A 249 6.04 38.27 -15.59
CA LEU A 249 7.31 37.65 -15.95
C LEU A 249 7.68 36.45 -15.06
N PHE A 250 7.28 36.44 -13.77
CA PHE A 250 7.65 35.41 -12.83
C PHE A 250 6.87 34.11 -13.07
N LEU A 251 5.57 34.20 -13.36
CA LEU A 251 4.68 33.06 -13.62
C LEU A 251 5.11 32.20 -14.81
N PRO A 252 5.39 32.75 -16.01
CA PRO A 252 5.82 31.90 -17.12
C PRO A 252 7.21 31.29 -16.91
N VAL A 253 8.09 31.95 -16.16
CA VAL A 253 9.44 31.41 -15.85
C VAL A 253 9.36 30.28 -14.82
N MET A 254 8.60 30.43 -13.76
CA MET A 254 8.43 29.39 -12.73
C MET A 254 7.58 28.22 -13.26
N GLY A 255 6.51 28.50 -14.02
CA GLY A 255 5.73 27.45 -14.68
C GLY A 255 6.55 26.69 -15.72
N GLY A 256 7.36 27.40 -16.51
CA GLY A 256 8.28 26.77 -17.46
C GLY A 256 9.37 25.93 -16.81
N LEU A 257 9.91 26.38 -15.66
CA LEU A 257 10.89 25.63 -14.88
C LEU A 257 10.26 24.38 -14.24
N GLY A 258 9.07 24.47 -13.66
CA GLY A 258 8.34 23.35 -13.10
C GLY A 258 8.04 22.28 -14.16
N ILE A 259 7.49 22.67 -15.29
CA ILE A 259 7.22 21.78 -16.43
C ILE A 259 8.54 21.17 -16.98
N ALA A 260 9.62 21.94 -17.04
CA ALA A 260 10.91 21.45 -17.49
C ALA A 260 11.51 20.39 -16.54
N VAL A 261 11.39 20.59 -15.21
CA VAL A 261 11.86 19.61 -14.22
C VAL A 261 11.05 18.32 -14.31
N VAL A 262 9.72 18.43 -14.40
CA VAL A 262 8.84 17.25 -14.58
C VAL A 262 9.12 16.54 -15.92
N ALA A 263 9.27 17.30 -17.02
CA ALA A 263 9.60 16.72 -18.33
C ALA A 263 10.98 16.06 -18.33
N ILE A 264 11.98 16.67 -17.70
CA ILE A 264 13.34 16.08 -17.56
C ILE A 264 13.29 14.83 -16.69
N GLY A 265 12.58 14.87 -15.56
CA GLY A 265 12.35 13.71 -14.70
C GLY A 265 11.68 12.57 -15.47
N PHE A 266 10.57 12.85 -16.15
CA PHE A 266 9.87 11.88 -17.01
C PHE A 266 10.75 11.33 -18.14
N LEU A 267 11.49 12.19 -18.83
CA LEU A 267 12.43 11.74 -19.88
C LEU A 267 13.58 10.91 -19.30
N TYR A 268 14.07 11.25 -18.11
CA TYR A 268 15.10 10.49 -17.42
C TYR A 268 14.59 9.09 -17.01
N ILE A 269 13.41 9.01 -16.42
CA ILE A 269 12.75 7.74 -16.05
C ILE A 269 12.50 6.90 -17.31
N ARG A 270 11.96 7.52 -18.37
CA ARG A 270 11.72 6.83 -19.65
C ARG A 270 13.00 6.36 -20.33
N ALA A 271 14.08 7.13 -20.28
CA ALA A 271 15.38 6.73 -20.81
C ALA A 271 15.99 5.58 -20.00
N ARG A 272 15.84 5.62 -18.67
CA ARG A 272 16.33 4.58 -17.76
C ARG A 272 15.52 3.29 -17.86
N SER A 273 14.19 3.38 -17.96
CA SER A 273 13.30 2.23 -18.21
C SER A 273 13.64 1.52 -19.51
N LYS A 274 13.93 2.27 -20.59
CA LYS A 274 14.41 1.68 -21.87
C LYS A 274 15.74 0.96 -21.69
N ARG A 275 16.69 1.50 -20.91
CA ARG A 275 17.96 0.82 -20.63
C ARG A 275 17.74 -0.48 -19.84
N GLY A 276 16.88 -0.47 -18.81
CA GLY A 276 16.52 -1.67 -18.04
C GLY A 276 15.89 -2.76 -18.91
N TYR A 277 14.96 -2.38 -19.80
CA TYR A 277 14.36 -3.32 -20.74
C TYR A 277 15.36 -3.91 -21.72
N VAL A 278 16.25 -3.07 -22.30
CA VAL A 278 17.30 -3.53 -23.20
C VAL A 278 18.26 -4.48 -22.48
N LEU A 279 18.66 -4.18 -21.25
CA LEU A 279 19.51 -5.04 -20.43
C LEU A 279 18.85 -6.39 -20.16
N SER A 280 17.57 -6.41 -19.78
CA SER A 280 16.82 -7.65 -19.57
C SER A 280 16.74 -8.51 -20.83
N VAL A 281 16.46 -7.88 -21.98
CA VAL A 281 16.43 -8.61 -23.28
C VAL A 281 17.81 -9.18 -23.63
N ILE A 282 18.89 -8.43 -23.39
CA ILE A 282 20.25 -8.91 -23.65
C ILE A 282 20.62 -10.05 -22.68
N GLU A 283 20.24 -9.98 -21.41
CA GLU A 283 20.44 -11.06 -20.45
C GLU A 283 19.72 -12.36 -20.84
N ASP A 284 18.46 -12.25 -21.31
CA ASP A 284 17.73 -13.40 -21.82
C ASP A 284 18.39 -14.00 -23.07
N GLN A 285 18.86 -13.16 -23.99
CA GLN A 285 19.61 -13.63 -25.17
C GLN A 285 20.94 -14.30 -24.79
N ILE A 286 21.63 -13.81 -23.77
CA ILE A 286 22.86 -14.46 -23.25
C ILE A 286 22.54 -15.85 -22.67
N LYS A 287 21.45 -16.01 -21.93
CA LYS A 287 21.01 -17.31 -21.40
C LYS A 287 20.64 -18.28 -22.52
N ASP A 288 19.94 -17.79 -23.54
CA ASP A 288 19.59 -18.61 -24.72
C ASP A 288 20.85 -19.05 -25.48
N LEU A 289 21.80 -18.15 -25.66
CA LEU A 289 23.11 -18.48 -26.30
C LEU A 289 23.91 -19.48 -25.45
N GLU A 290 23.88 -19.39 -24.11
CA GLU A 290 24.53 -20.38 -23.23
C GLU A 290 23.90 -21.76 -23.39
N GLY A 291 22.54 -21.82 -23.44
CA GLY A 291 21.80 -23.05 -23.70
C GLY A 291 22.12 -23.67 -25.08
N LEU A 292 22.22 -22.81 -26.09
CA LEU A 292 22.60 -23.25 -27.45
C LEU A 292 24.06 -23.70 -27.53
N THR A 293 24.98 -22.97 -26.93
CA THR A 293 26.42 -23.33 -26.88
C THR A 293 26.63 -24.70 -26.25
N LEU A 294 25.93 -25.00 -25.14
CA LEU A 294 25.98 -26.31 -24.48
C LEU A 294 25.45 -27.45 -25.37
N ARG A 295 24.43 -27.19 -26.19
CA ARG A 295 23.88 -28.18 -27.13
C ARG A 295 24.78 -28.40 -28.32
N VAL A 296 25.30 -27.31 -28.90
CA VAL A 296 26.12 -27.31 -30.09
C VAL A 296 27.55 -27.83 -29.81
N SER A 297 28.08 -27.63 -28.61
CA SER A 297 29.42 -28.12 -28.23
C SER A 297 29.60 -29.65 -28.38
N LYS A 298 28.48 -30.37 -28.34
CA LYS A 298 28.44 -31.84 -28.54
C LYS A 298 28.41 -32.23 -30.02
N ILE A 299 28.13 -31.31 -30.94
CA ILE A 299 27.90 -31.59 -32.36
C ILE A 299 28.99 -30.94 -33.21
N ASP A 300 29.31 -29.67 -32.98
CA ASP A 300 30.30 -28.91 -33.75
C ASP A 300 31.08 -27.92 -32.88
N ARG A 301 32.37 -28.18 -32.71
CA ARG A 301 33.28 -27.40 -31.86
C ARG A 301 33.59 -26.02 -32.41
N THR A 302 33.55 -25.84 -33.74
CA THR A 302 33.81 -24.57 -34.43
C THR A 302 32.62 -23.61 -34.30
N LEU A 303 31.40 -24.13 -34.36
CA LEU A 303 30.17 -23.37 -34.17
C LEU A 303 30.01 -22.95 -32.72
N SER A 304 30.34 -23.82 -31.78
CA SER A 304 30.37 -23.51 -30.35
C SER A 304 31.29 -22.34 -29.99
N SER A 305 32.50 -22.32 -30.56
CA SER A 305 33.46 -21.21 -30.36
C SER A 305 32.96 -19.88 -30.92
N ARG A 306 32.22 -19.89 -32.04
CA ARG A 306 31.60 -18.68 -32.59
C ARG A 306 30.46 -18.17 -31.70
N LEU A 307 29.63 -19.04 -31.18
CA LEU A 307 28.57 -18.69 -30.21
C LEU A 307 29.16 -18.11 -28.93
N ASP A 308 30.22 -18.67 -28.36
CA ASP A 308 30.93 -18.10 -27.23
C ASP A 308 31.50 -16.72 -27.49
N SER A 309 32.05 -16.48 -28.71
CA SER A 309 32.52 -15.14 -29.05
C SER A 309 31.39 -14.10 -29.20
N MET A 310 30.22 -14.52 -29.65
CA MET A 310 29.03 -13.63 -29.69
C MET A 310 28.52 -13.32 -28.26
N LYS A 311 28.47 -14.33 -27.36
CA LYS A 311 28.13 -14.16 -25.96
C LYS A 311 29.05 -13.16 -25.28
N GLU A 312 30.34 -13.27 -25.45
CA GLU A 312 31.32 -12.34 -24.85
C GLU A 312 31.19 -10.91 -25.40
N ARG A 313 30.83 -10.73 -26.68
CA ARG A 313 30.50 -9.40 -27.22
C ARG A 313 29.26 -8.81 -26.60
N LEU A 314 28.19 -9.60 -26.38
CA LEU A 314 26.98 -9.15 -25.71
C LEU A 314 27.23 -8.78 -24.24
N LYS A 315 28.02 -9.58 -23.50
CA LYS A 315 28.45 -9.25 -22.15
C LYS A 315 29.18 -7.91 -22.05
N LYS A 316 30.09 -7.63 -23.01
CA LYS A 316 30.79 -6.33 -23.03
C LYS A 316 29.85 -5.14 -23.25
N LEU A 317 28.70 -5.31 -23.94
CA LEU A 317 27.71 -4.24 -24.12
C LEU A 317 26.91 -3.94 -22.83
N ILE A 318 26.84 -4.89 -21.90
CA ILE A 318 26.19 -4.69 -20.58
C ILE A 318 27.09 -3.86 -19.66
N TRP A 319 28.42 -4.00 -19.78
CA TRP A 319 29.41 -3.38 -18.87
C TRP A 319 30.01 -2.07 -19.43
N ALA A 320 29.62 -1.66 -20.63
CA ALA A 320 29.98 -0.39 -21.25
C ALA A 320 28.88 0.67 -21.06
#